data_58a630451025a6f6edd1440cf6175c2e
#
_entry.id   58a630451025a6f6edd1440cf6175c2e
#
_cell.length_a   1.000
_cell.length_b   1.000
_cell.length_c   1.000
_cell.angle_alpha   90.00
_cell.angle_beta   90.00
_cell.angle_gamma   90.00
#
_symmetry.space_group_name_H-M   'P 1'
#
loop_
_entity.id
_entity.type
_entity.pdbx_description
1 polymer ?
#
loop_
_entity_poly.entity_id
_entity_poly.type
_entity_poly.pdbx_seq_one_letter_code
_entity_poly.pdbx_strand_id
1 'polypeptide(L)'
;AADHGGPRQWKPQPDKDGDGTVICGNCGTVNNDTETVCHKCGHALEEVFPPSPSEQQPPVDEGVFYSQFSPYIGIAPDSTMDGYPVMDIATFLGANSGYYLSRFHFMRLQKSKMSWNWSAAIFPVFWALYRKMYRLFWILLGISVLLFLPFACIMARIVAYLLSDPTLLRDLSIGLLPETVLPAWLMIAANVATTGGFVLRAMMASMGNHWYHKHTLRLMNKVRGAETNPLHYRYALSKKGGTAPVQVAVAAAGIAAVLLLYLVLLIVFCG
;
A
#
# COMPACT_ATOMS: atom_id res chain seq x y z
N ALA A 1 -10.69 -44.37 25.05
CA ALA A 1 -9.69 -43.46 25.62
C ALA A 1 -8.95 -42.86 24.44
N ALA A 2 -9.31 -41.66 24.06
CA ALA A 2 -8.64 -40.88 22.99
C ALA A 2 -7.65 -39.93 23.66
N ASP A 3 -6.37 -40.11 23.33
CA ASP A 3 -5.26 -39.29 23.80
C ASP A 3 -5.29 -37.95 23.07
N HIS A 4 -5.57 -36.88 23.82
CA HIS A 4 -5.49 -35.50 23.33
C HIS A 4 -4.04 -35.02 23.40
N GLY A 5 -3.27 -35.23 22.33
CA GLY A 5 -1.94 -34.67 22.17
C GLY A 5 -2.00 -33.13 22.13
N GLY A 6 -1.57 -32.48 23.22
CA GLY A 6 -1.39 -31.05 23.30
C GLY A 6 -0.37 -30.51 22.27
N PRO A 7 -0.34 -29.18 21.97
CA PRO A 7 0.55 -28.61 21.00
C PRO A 7 2.01 -28.90 21.39
N ARG A 8 2.77 -29.50 20.47
CA ARG A 8 4.19 -29.75 20.64
C ARG A 8 4.93 -28.43 20.76
N GLN A 9 5.39 -28.10 21.96
CA GLN A 9 6.35 -27.04 22.18
C GLN A 9 7.62 -27.38 21.40
N TRP A 10 7.95 -26.55 20.44
CA TRP A 10 9.24 -26.60 19.76
C TRP A 10 10.32 -26.25 20.78
N LYS A 11 11.10 -27.22 21.19
CA LYS A 11 12.35 -27.00 21.95
C LYS A 11 13.46 -26.93 20.89
N PRO A 12 14.28 -25.86 20.86
CA PRO A 12 15.50 -25.87 20.07
C PRO A 12 16.33 -27.07 20.52
N GLN A 13 16.62 -27.99 19.61
CA GLN A 13 17.67 -28.97 19.87
C GLN A 13 18.99 -28.24 19.81
N PRO A 14 19.91 -28.39 20.79
CA PRO A 14 21.26 -27.92 20.63
C PRO A 14 21.87 -28.64 19.44
N ASP A 15 22.42 -27.86 18.51
CA ASP A 15 23.20 -28.37 17.38
C ASP A 15 24.35 -29.23 17.95
N LYS A 16 24.30 -30.51 17.68
CA LYS A 16 25.31 -31.46 18.13
C LYS A 16 26.61 -31.44 17.32
N ASP A 17 26.78 -30.45 16.44
CA ASP A 17 27.95 -30.27 15.58
C ASP A 17 28.68 -28.94 15.83
N GLY A 18 28.36 -28.23 16.92
CA GLY A 18 29.15 -27.11 17.45
C GLY A 18 30.34 -27.67 18.25
N ASP A 19 31.52 -27.52 17.76
CA ASP A 19 32.77 -27.62 18.49
C ASP A 19 32.61 -26.79 19.77
N GLY A 20 32.47 -27.44 20.96
CA GLY A 20 32.13 -26.84 22.24
C GLY A 20 33.17 -25.81 22.73
N THR A 21 33.33 -24.73 21.98
CA THR A 21 34.32 -23.69 22.20
C THR A 21 33.66 -22.29 22.30
N VAL A 22 34.10 -21.49 23.28
CA VAL A 22 33.68 -20.10 23.52
C VAL A 22 34.87 -19.18 23.30
N ILE A 23 34.68 -18.10 22.56
CA ILE A 23 35.72 -17.09 22.31
C ILE A 23 35.67 -16.02 23.39
N CYS A 24 36.77 -15.78 24.09
CA CYS A 24 36.89 -14.73 25.10
C CYS A 24 36.76 -13.33 24.48
N GLY A 25 35.74 -12.57 24.89
CA GLY A 25 35.47 -11.21 24.40
C GLY A 25 36.59 -10.20 24.71
N ASN A 26 37.47 -10.50 25.70
CA ASN A 26 38.56 -9.60 26.09
C ASN A 26 39.87 -9.82 25.35
N CYS A 27 40.23 -11.08 25.04
CA CYS A 27 41.56 -11.40 24.44
C CYS A 27 41.44 -12.24 23.16
N GLY A 28 40.23 -12.60 22.71
CA GLY A 28 40.03 -13.39 21.49
C GLY A 28 40.45 -14.84 21.56
N THR A 29 40.85 -15.35 22.74
CA THR A 29 41.31 -16.75 22.89
C THR A 29 40.10 -17.69 22.91
N VAL A 30 40.20 -18.81 22.16
CA VAL A 30 39.20 -19.88 22.17
C VAL A 30 39.37 -20.69 23.46
N ASN A 31 38.28 -20.87 24.21
CA ASN A 31 38.20 -21.67 25.44
C ASN A 31 37.14 -22.76 25.24
N ASN A 32 37.15 -23.74 26.16
CA ASN A 32 36.12 -24.75 26.15
C ASN A 32 34.81 -24.19 26.73
N ASP A 33 33.65 -24.62 26.27
CA ASP A 33 32.33 -24.19 26.75
C ASP A 33 32.05 -24.53 28.22
N THR A 34 32.82 -25.45 28.80
CA THR A 34 32.77 -25.81 30.21
C THR A 34 33.59 -24.90 31.12
N GLU A 35 34.41 -23.98 30.59
CA GLU A 35 35.27 -23.08 31.35
C GLU A 35 34.51 -21.78 31.69
N THR A 36 34.50 -21.39 32.94
CA THR A 36 33.85 -20.16 33.43
C THR A 36 34.78 -18.94 33.37
N VAL A 37 36.06 -19.14 33.16
CA VAL A 37 37.10 -18.10 33.05
C VAL A 37 38.06 -18.41 31.90
N CYS A 38 38.49 -17.39 31.19
CA CYS A 38 39.44 -17.54 30.11
C CYS A 38 40.81 -18.02 30.62
N HIS A 39 41.32 -19.14 30.14
CA HIS A 39 42.59 -19.72 30.58
C HIS A 39 43.81 -18.82 30.29
N LYS A 40 43.69 -17.83 29.37
CA LYS A 40 44.77 -16.96 28.98
C LYS A 40 44.80 -15.64 29.73
N CYS A 41 43.66 -15.00 29.99
CA CYS A 41 43.59 -13.66 30.58
C CYS A 41 42.80 -13.60 31.88
N GLY A 42 42.23 -14.71 32.36
CA GLY A 42 41.44 -14.75 33.61
C GLY A 42 40.10 -14.02 33.54
N HIS A 43 39.71 -13.52 32.37
CA HIS A 43 38.43 -12.82 32.21
C HIS A 43 37.29 -13.85 32.31
N ALA A 44 36.24 -13.51 33.06
CA ALA A 44 35.05 -14.36 33.16
C ALA A 44 34.46 -14.57 31.77
N LEU A 45 34.28 -15.83 31.39
CA LEU A 45 33.56 -16.21 30.20
C LEU A 45 32.08 -16.24 30.57
N GLU A 46 31.53 -15.06 30.85
CA GLU A 46 30.07 -14.96 30.94
C GLU A 46 29.46 -15.30 29.57
N GLU A 47 28.50 -16.17 29.59
CA GLU A 47 27.65 -16.40 28.42
C GLU A 47 27.16 -15.05 27.91
N VAL A 48 27.74 -14.54 26.83
CA VAL A 48 27.29 -13.33 26.16
C VAL A 48 26.04 -13.69 25.33
N PHE A 49 25.07 -14.28 26.00
CA PHE A 49 23.70 -14.08 25.65
C PHE A 49 23.18 -12.99 26.58
N PRO A 50 22.84 -11.80 26.07
CA PRO A 50 22.00 -10.92 26.86
C PRO A 50 20.79 -11.78 27.27
N PRO A 51 20.36 -11.72 28.55
CA PRO A 51 19.19 -12.45 28.99
C PRO A 51 18.11 -12.22 27.98
N SER A 52 17.52 -13.31 27.51
CA SER A 52 16.36 -13.28 26.59
C SER A 52 15.43 -12.18 27.09
N PRO A 53 14.96 -11.25 26.24
CA PRO A 53 14.10 -10.13 26.67
C PRO A 53 12.85 -10.53 27.43
N SER A 54 12.61 -11.83 27.58
CA SER A 54 11.48 -12.42 28.28
C SER A 54 11.62 -12.48 29.82
N GLU A 55 12.80 -12.28 30.41
CA GLU A 55 12.97 -12.53 31.86
C GLU A 55 13.10 -11.28 32.76
N GLN A 56 13.18 -10.07 32.24
CA GLN A 56 13.32 -8.85 33.04
C GLN A 56 12.41 -7.68 32.67
N GLN A 57 11.35 -7.89 31.92
CA GLN A 57 10.34 -6.85 31.76
C GLN A 57 9.29 -6.99 32.86
N PRO A 58 9.01 -5.91 33.65
CA PRO A 58 7.80 -5.86 34.46
C PRO A 58 6.61 -6.13 33.53
N PRO A 59 5.48 -6.64 34.01
CA PRO A 59 4.32 -6.89 33.17
C PRO A 59 3.85 -5.56 32.60
N VAL A 60 4.45 -5.17 31.50
CA VAL A 60 3.95 -4.10 30.64
C VAL A 60 2.72 -4.72 30.00
N ASP A 61 1.60 -4.05 30.16
CA ASP A 61 0.38 -4.41 29.47
C ASP A 61 0.71 -4.48 27.98
N GLU A 62 1.07 -5.69 27.50
CA GLU A 62 1.61 -5.94 26.15
C GLU A 62 0.68 -5.42 25.05
N GLY A 63 -0.61 -5.25 25.37
CA GLY A 63 -1.61 -4.71 24.46
C GLY A 63 -1.40 -3.24 24.08
N VAL A 64 -0.85 -2.39 24.96
CA VAL A 64 -0.76 -0.94 24.75
C VAL A 64 0.52 -0.53 24.03
N PHE A 65 1.65 -1.15 24.33
CA PHE A 65 2.95 -0.75 23.75
C PHE A 65 3.12 -1.24 22.29
N TYR A 66 2.68 -2.45 21.98
CA TYR A 66 2.71 -2.96 20.62
C TYR A 66 1.71 -2.27 19.67
N SER A 67 0.68 -1.61 20.18
CA SER A 67 -0.36 -0.98 19.37
C SER A 67 0.09 0.28 18.62
N GLN A 68 1.09 1.02 19.12
CA GLN A 68 1.46 2.32 18.53
C GLN A 68 2.64 2.25 17.54
N PHE A 69 3.55 1.29 17.68
CA PHE A 69 4.79 1.22 16.87
C PHE A 69 4.98 -0.09 16.10
N SER A 70 4.14 -1.09 16.34
CA SER A 70 4.21 -2.35 15.62
C SER A 70 3.60 -2.23 14.21
N PRO A 71 4.27 -2.76 13.17
CA PRO A 71 3.67 -2.85 11.83
C PRO A 71 2.41 -3.73 11.80
N TYR A 72 2.12 -4.44 12.89
CA TYR A 72 0.97 -5.34 13.05
C TYR A 72 -0.20 -4.73 13.82
N ILE A 73 -0.03 -3.57 14.44
CA ILE A 73 -1.08 -2.81 15.18
C ILE A 73 -1.91 -3.73 16.10
N GLY A 74 -1.25 -4.34 17.10
CA GLY A 74 -1.92 -5.18 18.11
C GLY A 74 -2.45 -6.53 17.60
N ILE A 75 -2.18 -6.91 16.36
CA ILE A 75 -2.48 -8.23 15.81
C ILE A 75 -1.24 -9.10 15.98
N ALA A 76 -1.36 -10.27 16.58
CA ALA A 76 -0.22 -11.17 16.76
C ALA A 76 0.37 -11.58 15.40
N PRO A 77 1.70 -11.45 15.18
CA PRO A 77 2.34 -11.73 13.89
C PRO A 77 2.17 -13.16 13.40
N ASP A 78 2.09 -14.10 14.34
CA ASP A 78 1.90 -15.55 14.14
C ASP A 78 0.44 -15.94 13.93
N SER A 79 -0.51 -15.03 14.23
CA SER A 79 -1.92 -15.27 13.97
C SER A 79 -2.21 -15.36 12.46
N THR A 80 -3.34 -16.00 12.13
CA THR A 80 -3.76 -16.18 10.74
C THR A 80 -4.94 -15.27 10.39
N MET A 81 -4.86 -14.61 9.25
CA MET A 81 -5.95 -13.83 8.66
C MET A 81 -6.19 -14.30 7.22
N ASP A 82 -7.43 -14.71 6.93
CA ASP A 82 -7.84 -15.22 5.61
C ASP A 82 -6.98 -16.38 5.07
N GLY A 83 -6.49 -17.26 5.98
CA GLY A 83 -5.68 -18.43 5.64
C GLY A 83 -4.19 -18.13 5.39
N TYR A 84 -3.73 -16.92 5.74
CA TYR A 84 -2.33 -16.52 5.67
C TYR A 84 -1.83 -16.01 7.02
N PRO A 85 -0.55 -16.28 7.38
CA PRO A 85 0.07 -15.63 8.54
C PRO A 85 0.02 -14.10 8.37
N VAL A 86 -0.28 -13.38 9.45
CA VAL A 86 -0.33 -11.91 9.44
C VAL A 86 1.01 -11.32 9.01
N MET A 87 2.12 -11.95 9.38
CA MET A 87 3.47 -11.56 8.95
C MET A 87 3.65 -11.60 7.43
N ASP A 88 3.08 -12.59 6.74
CA ASP A 88 3.16 -12.69 5.28
C ASP A 88 2.32 -11.59 4.60
N ILE A 89 1.14 -11.29 5.15
CA ILE A 89 0.30 -10.17 4.69
C ILE A 89 1.04 -8.85 4.90
N ALA A 90 1.68 -8.64 6.06
CA ALA A 90 2.48 -7.46 6.34
C ALA A 90 3.67 -7.32 5.36
N THR A 91 4.37 -8.42 5.08
CA THR A 91 5.45 -8.47 4.10
C THR A 91 4.97 -8.06 2.72
N PHE A 92 3.78 -8.53 2.30
CA PHE A 92 3.18 -8.12 1.02
C PHE A 92 2.80 -6.63 1.01
N LEU A 93 2.21 -6.10 2.08
CA LEU A 93 1.77 -4.71 2.19
C LEU A 93 2.94 -3.71 2.28
N GLY A 94 4.09 -4.14 2.80
CA GLY A 94 5.29 -3.32 2.97
C GLY A 94 5.12 -2.18 3.98
N ALA A 95 5.69 -1.02 3.70
CA ALA A 95 5.72 0.14 4.62
C ALA A 95 4.34 0.62 5.11
N ASN A 96 3.26 0.28 4.42
CA ASN A 96 1.89 0.64 4.81
C ASN A 96 1.13 -0.51 5.48
N SER A 97 1.84 -1.54 5.97
CA SER A 97 1.23 -2.71 6.59
C SER A 97 0.32 -2.34 7.76
N GLY A 98 0.77 -1.47 8.67
CA GLY A 98 -0.01 -1.04 9.82
C GLY A 98 -1.39 -0.48 9.45
N TYR A 99 -1.46 0.44 8.48
CA TYR A 99 -2.74 1.00 8.03
C TYR A 99 -3.66 -0.07 7.43
N TYR A 100 -3.16 -0.91 6.52
CA TYR A 100 -4.02 -1.85 5.81
C TYR A 100 -4.38 -3.08 6.63
N LEU A 101 -3.48 -3.59 7.47
CA LEU A 101 -3.78 -4.70 8.37
C LEU A 101 -4.93 -4.37 9.32
N SER A 102 -4.88 -3.18 9.95
CA SER A 102 -5.98 -2.74 10.83
C SER A 102 -7.31 -2.63 10.07
N ARG A 103 -7.30 -2.10 8.84
CA ARG A 103 -8.51 -1.98 8.02
C ARG A 103 -9.05 -3.34 7.58
N PHE A 104 -8.18 -4.27 7.18
CA PHE A 104 -8.57 -5.63 6.80
C PHE A 104 -9.13 -6.39 7.98
N HIS A 105 -8.48 -6.30 9.15
CA HIS A 105 -8.95 -6.90 10.39
C HIS A 105 -10.32 -6.37 10.80
N PHE A 106 -10.49 -5.04 10.80
CA PHE A 106 -11.75 -4.39 11.13
C PHE A 106 -12.89 -4.79 10.17
N MET A 107 -12.64 -4.77 8.85
CA MET A 107 -13.63 -5.22 7.87
C MET A 107 -14.04 -6.68 8.09
N ARG A 108 -13.11 -7.53 8.51
CA ARG A 108 -13.39 -8.94 8.83
C ARG A 108 -14.25 -9.08 10.08
N LEU A 109 -13.89 -8.39 11.17
CA LEU A 109 -14.64 -8.43 12.43
C LEU A 109 -16.08 -7.94 12.24
N GLN A 110 -16.27 -6.84 11.52
CA GLN A 110 -17.60 -6.28 11.27
C GLN A 110 -18.35 -6.96 10.12
N LYS A 111 -17.74 -7.93 9.45
CA LYS A 111 -18.28 -8.55 8.21
C LYS A 111 -18.69 -7.48 7.16
N SER A 112 -18.04 -6.33 7.19
CA SER A 112 -18.32 -5.18 6.32
C SER A 112 -17.37 -5.15 5.14
N LYS A 113 -17.88 -4.76 3.97
CA LYS A 113 -17.07 -4.49 2.78
C LYS A 113 -16.62 -3.04 2.69
N MET A 114 -17.12 -2.19 3.59
CA MET A 114 -16.88 -0.74 3.55
C MET A 114 -15.81 -0.36 4.56
N SER A 115 -14.84 0.41 4.09
CA SER A 115 -13.79 0.99 4.92
C SER A 115 -13.25 2.23 4.22
N TRP A 116 -13.31 3.38 4.91
CA TRP A 116 -12.96 4.67 4.33
C TRP A 116 -11.46 4.78 3.98
N ASN A 117 -11.18 5.27 2.76
CA ASN A 117 -9.83 5.48 2.26
C ASN A 117 -9.72 6.82 1.54
N TRP A 118 -9.14 7.82 2.22
CA TRP A 118 -8.97 9.17 1.69
C TRP A 118 -8.08 9.21 0.44
N SER A 119 -7.01 8.42 0.40
CA SER A 119 -6.10 8.39 -0.76
C SER A 119 -6.81 7.89 -2.02
N ALA A 120 -7.69 6.89 -1.86
CA ALA A 120 -8.51 6.36 -2.96
C ALA A 120 -9.63 7.33 -3.36
N ALA A 121 -10.14 8.15 -2.42
CA ALA A 121 -11.15 9.17 -2.68
C ALA A 121 -10.60 10.32 -3.53
N ILE A 122 -9.44 10.85 -3.13
CA ILE A 122 -8.88 12.05 -3.74
C ILE A 122 -8.22 11.72 -5.08
N PHE A 123 -7.42 10.63 -5.12
CA PHE A 123 -6.62 10.23 -6.26
C PHE A 123 -6.90 8.78 -6.70
N PRO A 124 -8.11 8.43 -7.14
CA PRO A 124 -8.49 7.03 -7.37
C PRO A 124 -7.60 6.31 -8.38
N VAL A 125 -7.26 6.96 -9.49
CA VAL A 125 -6.41 6.40 -10.56
C VAL A 125 -4.99 6.17 -10.05
N PHE A 126 -4.38 7.19 -9.44
CA PHE A 126 -3.02 7.11 -8.93
C PHE A 126 -2.90 6.16 -7.74
N TRP A 127 -3.92 6.09 -6.89
CA TRP A 127 -3.96 5.15 -5.79
C TRP A 127 -3.96 3.69 -6.28
N ALA A 128 -4.75 3.38 -7.30
CA ALA A 128 -4.78 2.05 -7.89
C ALA A 128 -3.44 1.67 -8.53
N LEU A 129 -2.77 2.60 -9.23
CA LEU A 129 -1.43 2.42 -9.80
C LEU A 129 -0.38 2.24 -8.70
N TYR A 130 -0.41 3.09 -7.67
CA TYR A 130 0.50 3.03 -6.52
C TYR A 130 0.45 1.68 -5.81
N ARG A 131 -0.75 1.05 -5.74
CA ARG A 131 -0.98 -0.27 -5.17
C ARG A 131 -0.82 -1.43 -6.16
N LYS A 132 -0.24 -1.17 -7.33
CA LYS A 132 -0.01 -2.17 -8.39
C LYS A 132 -1.28 -2.89 -8.86
N MET A 133 -2.45 -2.25 -8.70
CA MET A 133 -3.75 -2.76 -9.14
C MET A 133 -4.01 -2.39 -10.60
N TYR A 134 -3.17 -2.86 -11.53
CA TYR A 134 -3.15 -2.41 -12.93
C TYR A 134 -4.49 -2.56 -13.66
N ARG A 135 -5.26 -3.63 -13.41
CA ARG A 135 -6.60 -3.78 -14.03
C ARG A 135 -7.55 -2.67 -13.58
N LEU A 136 -7.57 -2.38 -12.27
CA LEU A 136 -8.40 -1.31 -11.74
C LEU A 136 -7.91 0.05 -12.22
N PHE A 137 -6.60 0.26 -12.29
CA PHE A 137 -5.99 1.48 -12.83
C PHE A 137 -6.50 1.79 -14.24
N TRP A 138 -6.45 0.84 -15.18
CA TRP A 138 -6.90 1.06 -16.55
C TRP A 138 -8.42 1.33 -16.66
N ILE A 139 -9.23 0.65 -15.86
CA ILE A 139 -10.67 0.89 -15.78
C ILE A 139 -10.94 2.32 -15.28
N LEU A 140 -10.30 2.71 -14.15
CA LEU A 140 -10.47 4.04 -13.59
C LEU A 140 -9.96 5.14 -14.51
N LEU A 141 -8.84 4.90 -15.19
CA LEU A 141 -8.29 5.83 -16.19
C LEU A 141 -9.27 6.02 -17.35
N GLY A 142 -9.79 4.95 -17.91
CA GLY A 142 -10.78 5.02 -19.00
C GLY A 142 -12.05 5.78 -18.59
N ILE A 143 -12.61 5.49 -17.40
CA ILE A 143 -13.75 6.23 -16.86
C ILE A 143 -13.39 7.71 -16.66
N SER A 144 -12.21 8.01 -16.10
CA SER A 144 -11.78 9.39 -15.87
C SER A 144 -11.61 10.17 -17.17
N VAL A 145 -11.05 9.56 -18.22
CA VAL A 145 -10.96 10.15 -19.55
C VAL A 145 -12.35 10.44 -20.12
N LEU A 146 -13.26 9.48 -20.03
CA LEU A 146 -14.65 9.67 -20.52
C LEU A 146 -15.34 10.83 -19.79
N LEU A 147 -15.22 10.90 -18.47
CA LEU A 147 -15.78 11.99 -17.66
C LEU A 147 -15.09 13.35 -17.94
N PHE A 148 -13.87 13.36 -18.44
CA PHE A 148 -13.16 14.56 -18.78
C PHE A 148 -13.56 15.15 -20.16
N LEU A 149 -14.12 14.34 -21.08
CA LEU A 149 -14.43 14.78 -22.44
C LEU A 149 -15.33 16.03 -22.52
N PRO A 150 -16.45 16.14 -21.78
CA PRO A 150 -17.26 17.37 -21.82
C PRO A 150 -16.48 18.62 -21.44
N PHE A 151 -15.58 18.54 -20.46
CA PHE A 151 -14.74 19.65 -20.03
C PHE A 151 -13.70 20.03 -21.09
N ALA A 152 -13.12 19.02 -21.76
CA ALA A 152 -12.20 19.25 -22.87
C ALA A 152 -12.93 19.97 -24.04
N CYS A 153 -14.15 19.55 -24.36
CA CYS A 153 -14.98 20.22 -25.37
C CYS A 153 -15.35 21.66 -24.98
N ILE A 154 -15.74 21.89 -23.72
CA ILE A 154 -16.01 23.24 -23.20
C ILE A 154 -14.77 24.12 -23.36
N MET A 155 -13.61 23.62 -22.93
CA MET A 155 -12.35 24.38 -22.99
C MET A 155 -11.96 24.70 -24.43
N ALA A 156 -12.08 23.72 -25.37
CA ALA A 156 -11.82 23.93 -26.78
C ALA A 156 -12.72 25.05 -27.38
N ARG A 157 -14.03 25.03 -27.06
CA ARG A 157 -14.98 26.05 -27.56
C ARG A 157 -14.71 27.42 -26.97
N ILE A 158 -14.37 27.53 -25.69
CA ILE A 158 -14.01 28.81 -25.05
C ILE A 158 -12.73 29.38 -25.69
N VAL A 159 -11.70 28.55 -25.86
CA VAL A 159 -10.44 29.00 -26.49
C VAL A 159 -10.68 29.48 -27.91
N ALA A 160 -11.39 28.66 -28.73
CA ALA A 160 -11.73 29.05 -30.12
C ALA A 160 -12.49 30.38 -30.18
N TYR A 161 -13.42 30.62 -29.27
CA TYR A 161 -14.20 31.83 -29.17
C TYR A 161 -13.33 33.03 -28.76
N LEU A 162 -12.47 32.88 -27.76
CA LEU A 162 -11.54 33.96 -27.33
C LEU A 162 -10.53 34.36 -28.40
N LEU A 163 -10.12 33.45 -29.26
CA LEU A 163 -9.20 33.71 -30.36
C LEU A 163 -9.89 34.39 -31.57
N SER A 164 -11.19 34.14 -31.75
CA SER A 164 -11.97 34.77 -32.84
C SER A 164 -12.36 36.20 -32.55
N ASP A 165 -12.53 36.59 -31.27
CA ASP A 165 -12.90 37.96 -30.88
C ASP A 165 -12.27 38.39 -29.55
N PRO A 166 -11.21 39.20 -29.56
CA PRO A 166 -10.52 39.63 -28.34
C PRO A 166 -11.36 40.50 -27.39
N THR A 167 -12.51 41.06 -27.84
CA THR A 167 -13.39 41.86 -26.98
C THR A 167 -14.13 41.02 -25.94
N LEU A 168 -14.12 39.72 -26.09
CA LEU A 168 -14.86 38.72 -25.30
C LEU A 168 -14.29 38.44 -23.92
N LEU A 169 -13.05 38.88 -23.64
CA LEU A 169 -12.55 38.87 -22.24
C LEU A 169 -13.49 39.68 -21.32
N ARG A 170 -14.14 40.71 -21.86
CA ARG A 170 -15.15 41.50 -21.16
C ARG A 170 -16.42 40.67 -20.90
N ASP A 171 -16.94 39.95 -21.91
CA ASP A 171 -18.17 39.18 -21.80
C ASP A 171 -17.99 37.99 -20.88
N LEU A 172 -16.79 37.39 -20.89
CA LEU A 172 -16.42 36.36 -19.92
C LEU A 172 -16.39 36.89 -18.49
N SER A 173 -15.94 38.12 -18.28
CA SER A 173 -15.86 38.76 -16.95
C SER A 173 -17.25 39.04 -16.34
N ILE A 174 -18.29 39.19 -17.16
CA ILE A 174 -19.68 39.41 -16.74
C ILE A 174 -20.55 38.13 -16.84
N GLY A 175 -19.92 36.98 -17.19
CA GLY A 175 -20.60 35.68 -17.22
C GLY A 175 -21.56 35.48 -18.40
N LEU A 176 -21.52 36.33 -19.41
CA LEU A 176 -22.40 36.29 -20.59
C LEU A 176 -21.70 35.57 -21.73
N LEU A 177 -21.71 34.24 -21.73
CA LEU A 177 -21.29 33.44 -22.88
C LEU A 177 -22.50 33.09 -23.75
N PRO A 178 -22.41 33.31 -25.08
CA PRO A 178 -23.51 32.93 -26.00
C PRO A 178 -23.76 31.42 -25.98
N GLU A 179 -25.02 31.02 -26.15
CA GLU A 179 -25.41 29.61 -26.28
C GLU A 179 -24.68 28.89 -27.43
N THR A 180 -24.25 29.61 -28.45
CA THR A 180 -23.42 29.10 -29.54
C THR A 180 -22.08 28.53 -29.06
N VAL A 181 -21.52 29.13 -27.98
CA VAL A 181 -20.27 28.69 -27.36
C VAL A 181 -20.50 27.57 -26.36
N LEU A 182 -21.51 27.72 -25.51
CA LEU A 182 -21.86 26.76 -24.45
C LEU A 182 -23.31 26.27 -24.63
N PRO A 183 -23.57 25.35 -25.57
CA PRO A 183 -24.90 24.80 -25.77
C PRO A 183 -25.36 24.02 -24.55
N ALA A 184 -26.66 24.07 -24.25
CA ALA A 184 -27.26 23.47 -23.05
C ALA A 184 -26.92 21.98 -22.90
N TRP A 185 -26.89 21.20 -23.97
CA TRP A 185 -26.54 19.79 -23.91
C TRP A 185 -25.12 19.53 -23.40
N LEU A 186 -24.15 20.41 -23.73
CA LEU A 186 -22.76 20.29 -23.26
C LEU A 186 -22.64 20.60 -21.77
N MET A 187 -23.41 21.59 -21.31
CA MET A 187 -23.51 21.94 -19.87
C MET A 187 -24.15 20.78 -19.08
N ILE A 188 -25.20 20.16 -19.62
CA ILE A 188 -25.82 18.96 -19.01
C ILE A 188 -24.80 17.83 -18.95
N ALA A 189 -24.07 17.57 -20.04
CA ALA A 189 -23.01 16.54 -20.09
C ALA A 189 -21.92 16.79 -19.05
N ALA A 190 -21.48 18.04 -18.87
CA ALA A 190 -20.50 18.41 -17.85
C ALA A 190 -21.02 18.20 -16.43
N ASN A 191 -22.28 18.54 -16.15
CA ASN A 191 -22.92 18.28 -14.85
C ASN A 191 -23.03 16.79 -14.56
N VAL A 192 -23.44 15.99 -15.53
CA VAL A 192 -23.46 14.51 -15.43
C VAL A 192 -22.06 13.96 -15.15
N ALA A 193 -21.04 14.46 -15.86
CA ALA A 193 -19.65 14.05 -15.67
C ALA A 193 -19.14 14.43 -14.28
N THR A 194 -19.46 15.63 -13.78
CA THR A 194 -19.12 16.09 -12.42
C THR A 194 -19.74 15.16 -11.37
N THR A 195 -21.05 14.91 -11.48
CA THR A 195 -21.77 14.02 -10.57
C THR A 195 -21.20 12.61 -10.61
N GLY A 196 -20.95 12.08 -11.82
CA GLY A 196 -20.31 10.78 -12.00
C GLY A 196 -18.92 10.70 -11.37
N GLY A 197 -18.14 11.77 -11.47
CA GLY A 197 -16.84 11.89 -10.80
C GLY A 197 -16.94 11.85 -9.27
N PHE A 198 -17.92 12.51 -8.68
CA PHE A 198 -18.17 12.44 -7.23
C PHE A 198 -18.60 11.04 -6.80
N VAL A 199 -19.50 10.38 -7.54
CA VAL A 199 -19.95 9.01 -7.27
C VAL A 199 -18.77 8.05 -7.35
N LEU A 200 -17.92 8.17 -8.37
CA LEU A 200 -16.71 7.36 -8.52
C LEU A 200 -15.77 7.51 -7.31
N ARG A 201 -15.52 8.74 -6.88
CA ARG A 201 -14.68 9.03 -5.70
C ARG A 201 -15.29 8.47 -4.41
N ALA A 202 -16.59 8.62 -4.21
CA ALA A 202 -17.29 8.08 -3.03
C ALA A 202 -17.22 6.54 -3.02
N MET A 203 -17.39 5.89 -4.16
CA MET A 203 -17.25 4.45 -4.31
C MET A 203 -15.81 3.99 -4.00
N MET A 204 -14.80 4.69 -4.53
CA MET A 204 -13.40 4.39 -4.25
C MET A 204 -13.04 4.64 -2.79
N ALA A 205 -13.59 5.69 -2.17
CA ALA A 205 -13.42 5.98 -0.75
C ALA A 205 -13.92 4.84 0.14
N SER A 206 -15.10 4.33 -0.15
CA SER A 206 -15.79 3.34 0.69
C SER A 206 -15.33 1.90 0.42
N MET A 207 -15.07 1.54 -0.83
CA MET A 207 -14.79 0.16 -1.25
C MET A 207 -13.32 -0.09 -1.64
N GLY A 208 -12.49 0.94 -1.74
CA GLY A 208 -11.09 0.83 -2.18
C GLY A 208 -10.29 -0.18 -1.35
N ASN A 209 -10.40 -0.12 -0.01
CA ASN A 209 -9.71 -1.06 0.87
C ASN A 209 -10.17 -2.51 0.67
N HIS A 210 -11.46 -2.74 0.42
CA HIS A 210 -11.98 -4.07 0.14
C HIS A 210 -11.45 -4.65 -1.19
N TRP A 211 -11.38 -3.84 -2.25
CA TRP A 211 -10.80 -4.27 -3.52
C TRP A 211 -9.31 -4.54 -3.40
N TYR A 212 -8.60 -3.70 -2.62
CA TYR A 212 -7.18 -3.93 -2.35
C TYR A 212 -6.95 -5.21 -1.54
N HIS A 213 -7.78 -5.46 -0.52
CA HIS A 213 -7.74 -6.72 0.24
C HIS A 213 -7.90 -7.95 -0.66
N LYS A 214 -8.94 -7.95 -1.52
CA LYS A 214 -9.13 -9.04 -2.50
C LYS A 214 -7.97 -9.18 -3.49
N HIS A 215 -7.39 -8.06 -3.91
CA HIS A 215 -6.22 -8.07 -4.78
C HIS A 215 -5.01 -8.68 -4.08
N THR A 216 -4.74 -8.31 -2.84
CA THR A 216 -3.69 -8.85 -1.98
C THR A 216 -3.82 -10.37 -1.87
N LEU A 217 -4.97 -10.86 -1.44
CA LEU A 217 -5.21 -12.31 -1.28
C LEU A 217 -5.05 -13.08 -2.61
N ARG A 218 -5.54 -12.52 -3.72
CA ARG A 218 -5.38 -13.13 -5.05
C ARG A 218 -3.91 -13.26 -5.45
N LEU A 219 -3.10 -12.22 -5.23
CA LEU A 219 -1.68 -12.26 -5.54
C LEU A 219 -0.90 -13.18 -4.60
N MET A 220 -1.21 -13.17 -3.30
CA MET A 220 -0.61 -14.08 -2.32
C MET A 220 -0.89 -15.54 -2.67
N ASN A 221 -2.14 -15.86 -3.06
CA ASN A 221 -2.49 -17.21 -3.51
C ASN A 221 -1.70 -17.62 -4.76
N LYS A 222 -1.51 -16.70 -5.72
CA LYS A 222 -0.70 -16.95 -6.91
C LYS A 222 0.78 -17.19 -6.57
N VAL A 223 1.34 -16.45 -5.61
CA VAL A 223 2.72 -16.65 -5.15
C VAL A 223 2.86 -17.98 -4.42
N ARG A 224 1.89 -18.31 -3.53
CA ARG A 224 1.89 -19.57 -2.78
C ARG A 224 1.83 -20.81 -3.70
N GLY A 225 1.12 -20.73 -4.81
CA GLY A 225 1.07 -21.81 -5.79
C GLY A 225 2.32 -21.92 -6.68
N ALA A 226 3.14 -20.88 -6.75
CA ALA A 226 4.33 -20.84 -7.60
C ALA A 226 5.66 -21.13 -6.84
N GLU A 227 5.71 -20.85 -5.54
CA GLU A 227 6.94 -20.91 -4.74
C GLU A 227 6.79 -21.92 -3.61
N THR A 228 7.61 -22.96 -3.61
CA THR A 228 7.63 -24.00 -2.57
C THR A 228 8.66 -23.70 -1.49
N ASN A 229 9.72 -22.93 -1.80
CA ASN A 229 10.76 -22.56 -0.85
C ASN A 229 10.31 -21.35 -0.01
N PRO A 230 10.32 -21.41 1.35
CA PRO A 230 9.86 -20.33 2.22
C PRO A 230 10.60 -18.99 2.02
N LEU A 231 11.90 -19.01 1.76
CA LEU A 231 12.69 -17.80 1.53
C LEU A 231 12.31 -17.13 0.20
N HIS A 232 12.20 -17.92 -0.87
CA HIS A 232 11.78 -17.44 -2.18
C HIS A 232 10.33 -16.93 -2.14
N TYR A 233 9.46 -17.60 -1.38
CA TYR A 233 8.09 -17.16 -1.18
C TYR A 233 8.01 -15.75 -0.56
N ARG A 234 8.71 -15.50 0.56
CA ARG A 234 8.74 -14.18 1.21
C ARG A 234 9.34 -13.10 0.32
N TYR A 235 10.43 -13.42 -0.39
CA TYR A 235 11.02 -12.51 -1.37
C TYR A 235 10.04 -12.18 -2.50
N ALA A 236 9.33 -13.16 -3.03
CA ALA A 236 8.32 -12.97 -4.07
C ALA A 236 7.13 -12.13 -3.57
N LEU A 237 6.70 -12.31 -2.30
CA LEU A 237 5.67 -11.48 -1.67
C LEU A 237 6.11 -10.01 -1.61
N SER A 238 7.30 -9.72 -1.11
CA SER A 238 7.80 -8.35 -0.99
C SER A 238 7.97 -7.68 -2.37
N LYS A 239 8.42 -8.42 -3.38
CA LYS A 239 8.59 -7.91 -4.75
C LYS A 239 7.26 -7.64 -5.46
N LYS A 240 6.28 -8.54 -5.33
CA LYS A 240 4.95 -8.38 -5.96
C LYS A 240 4.05 -7.41 -5.21
N GLY A 241 4.20 -7.34 -3.91
CA GLY A 241 3.52 -6.40 -3.03
C GLY A 241 4.15 -5.01 -3.03
N GLY A 242 3.97 -4.29 -1.92
CA GLY A 242 4.49 -2.94 -1.70
C GLY A 242 3.83 -1.89 -2.59
N THR A 243 4.61 -0.88 -2.95
CA THR A 243 4.14 0.32 -3.68
C THR A 243 4.96 0.57 -4.93
N ALA A 244 4.41 1.36 -5.85
CA ALA A 244 5.03 1.71 -7.12
C ALA A 244 5.14 3.25 -7.32
N PRO A 245 5.92 3.97 -6.50
CA PRO A 245 5.98 5.44 -6.56
C PRO A 245 6.54 5.95 -7.89
N VAL A 246 7.54 5.30 -8.46
CA VAL A 246 8.13 5.67 -9.75
C VAL A 246 7.10 5.59 -10.88
N GLN A 247 6.27 4.54 -10.89
CA GLN A 247 5.22 4.40 -11.92
C GLN A 247 4.17 5.50 -11.79
N VAL A 248 3.84 5.92 -10.56
CA VAL A 248 2.93 7.06 -10.33
C VAL A 248 3.53 8.35 -10.83
N ALA A 249 4.81 8.62 -10.56
CA ALA A 249 5.49 9.81 -11.04
C ALA A 249 5.54 9.87 -12.58
N VAL A 250 5.88 8.74 -13.22
CA VAL A 250 5.89 8.64 -14.70
C VAL A 250 4.48 8.84 -15.28
N ALA A 251 3.45 8.24 -14.68
CA ALA A 251 2.07 8.42 -15.14
C ALA A 251 1.60 9.86 -14.96
N ALA A 252 1.92 10.51 -13.84
CA ALA A 252 1.59 11.91 -13.60
C ALA A 252 2.29 12.85 -14.61
N ALA A 253 3.58 12.64 -14.87
CA ALA A 253 4.32 13.38 -15.88
C ALA A 253 3.75 13.18 -17.30
N GLY A 254 3.38 11.94 -17.65
CA GLY A 254 2.73 11.65 -18.93
C GLY A 254 1.38 12.34 -19.09
N ILE A 255 0.53 12.33 -18.06
CA ILE A 255 -0.75 13.06 -18.09
C ILE A 255 -0.51 14.56 -18.23
N ALA A 256 0.43 15.13 -17.48
CA ALA A 256 0.78 16.56 -17.59
C ALA A 256 1.27 16.92 -19.01
N ALA A 257 2.11 16.08 -19.62
CA ALA A 257 2.59 16.28 -21.00
C ALA A 257 1.44 16.23 -22.03
N VAL A 258 0.49 15.28 -21.87
CA VAL A 258 -0.69 15.20 -22.75
C VAL A 258 -1.59 16.43 -22.61
N LEU A 259 -1.82 16.92 -21.38
CA LEU A 259 -2.61 18.14 -21.15
C LEU A 259 -1.92 19.39 -21.73
N LEU A 260 -0.59 19.48 -21.58
CA LEU A 260 0.18 20.57 -22.18
C LEU A 260 0.12 20.54 -23.71
N LEU A 261 0.29 19.36 -24.31
CA LEU A 261 0.16 19.18 -25.76
C LEU A 261 -1.25 19.54 -26.22
N TYR A 262 -2.28 19.12 -25.51
CA TYR A 262 -3.66 19.52 -25.79
C TYR A 262 -3.84 21.03 -25.79
N LEU A 263 -3.30 21.73 -24.80
CA LEU A 263 -3.36 23.20 -24.71
C LEU A 263 -2.62 23.89 -25.89
N VAL A 264 -1.43 23.38 -26.24
CA VAL A 264 -0.67 23.89 -27.39
C VAL A 264 -1.45 23.70 -28.69
N LEU A 265 -2.03 22.50 -28.90
CA LEU A 265 -2.84 22.24 -30.09
C LEU A 265 -4.08 23.14 -30.16
N LEU A 266 -4.74 23.40 -29.01
CA LEU A 266 -5.85 24.36 -28.99
C LEU A 266 -5.41 25.76 -29.45
N ILE A 267 -4.27 26.25 -29.01
CA ILE A 267 -3.74 27.56 -29.40
C ILE A 267 -3.38 27.58 -30.91
N VAL A 268 -2.76 26.51 -31.42
CA VAL A 268 -2.28 26.46 -32.82
C VAL A 268 -3.43 26.27 -33.82
N PHE A 269 -4.45 25.45 -33.49
CA PHE A 269 -5.53 25.13 -34.43
C PHE A 269 -6.79 25.99 -34.27
N CYS A 270 -6.95 26.68 -33.15
CA CYS A 270 -8.06 27.62 -32.94
C CYS A 270 -7.63 29.09 -33.08
N GLY A 271 -6.32 29.40 -33.11
CA GLY A 271 -5.74 30.70 -33.41
C GLY A 271 -5.36 30.79 -34.88
#